data_231b403d6adc7a5e384bef141fadb700
#
_entry.id   231b403d6adc7a5e384bef141fadb700
#
_cell.length_a   1.000
_cell.length_b   1.000
_cell.length_c   1.000
_cell.angle_alpha   90.00
_cell.angle_beta   90.00
_cell.angle_gamma   90.00
#
_symmetry.space_group_name_H-M   'P 1'
#
loop_
_entity.id
_entity.type
_entity.pdbx_description
1 polymer ?
#
loop_
_entity_poly.entity_id
_entity_poly.type
_entity_poly.pdbx_seq_one_letter_code
_entity_poly.pdbx_strand_id
1 'polypeptide(L)'
;LGRGATEPKGRAKVAGKGLCLAHISYYYHDGASLYFTYLWRRPTGGLEAEIAQWHAIKTAASDAIAAHGGTISHHHGAGTDHARWMAAEKGPKSMGILRALKAELDPNGIMNPGKLGL
;
A
#
# COMPACT_ATOMS: atom_id res chain seq x y z
N LEU A 1 -14.87 30.54 -3.83
CA LEU A 1 -15.77 29.42 -4.09
C LEU A 1 -15.19 28.18 -3.45
N GLY A 2 -15.61 27.90 -2.18
CA GLY A 2 -15.17 26.76 -1.41
C GLY A 2 -15.74 25.46 -2.00
N ARG A 3 -14.87 24.56 -2.39
CA ARG A 3 -15.24 23.14 -2.57
C ARG A 3 -14.98 22.46 -1.24
N GLY A 4 -16.07 22.05 -0.59
CA GLY A 4 -16.02 21.29 0.63
C GLY A 4 -15.21 20.02 0.42
N ALA A 5 -14.24 19.80 1.30
CA ALA A 5 -13.55 18.53 1.42
C ALA A 5 -14.59 17.48 1.83
N THR A 6 -14.95 16.59 0.90
CA THR A 6 -15.73 15.40 1.23
C THR A 6 -14.86 14.51 2.10
N GLU A 7 -15.29 14.28 3.33
CA GLU A 7 -14.65 13.29 4.20
C GLU A 7 -14.55 11.93 3.50
N PRO A 8 -13.40 11.24 3.57
CA PRO A 8 -13.26 9.93 2.95
C PRO A 8 -14.21 8.95 3.65
N LYS A 9 -15.18 8.44 2.91
CA LYS A 9 -16.01 7.31 3.31
C LYS A 9 -15.14 6.06 3.37
N GLY A 10 -14.69 5.71 4.54
CA GLY A 10 -13.87 4.53 4.76
C GLY A 10 -13.03 4.60 6.03
N ARG A 11 -13.67 4.98 7.15
CA ARG A 11 -13.05 4.80 8.46
C ARG A 11 -13.01 3.31 8.76
N ALA A 12 -11.87 2.66 8.49
CA ALA A 12 -11.58 1.41 9.17
C ALA A 12 -11.65 1.72 10.68
N LYS A 13 -12.60 1.10 11.37
CA LYS A 13 -12.66 1.15 12.84
C LYS A 13 -11.51 0.32 13.40
N VAL A 14 -10.32 0.89 13.37
CA VAL A 14 -9.23 0.39 14.19
C VAL A 14 -9.56 0.81 15.61
N ALA A 15 -9.75 -0.15 16.50
CA ALA A 15 -10.03 0.12 17.90
C ALA A 15 -8.84 0.88 18.51
N GLY A 16 -9.03 2.18 18.79
CA GLY A 16 -8.01 3.02 19.39
C GLY A 16 -7.84 4.37 18.69
N LYS A 17 -7.22 5.31 19.41
CA LYS A 17 -6.82 6.61 18.87
C LYS A 17 -5.46 6.47 18.20
N GLY A 18 -5.37 6.82 16.93
CA GLY A 18 -4.14 6.90 16.16
C GLY A 18 -3.93 8.31 15.60
N LEU A 19 -2.70 8.61 15.23
CA LEU A 19 -2.31 9.84 14.55
C LEU A 19 -1.80 9.47 13.17
N CYS A 20 -2.29 10.15 12.15
CA CYS A 20 -1.80 10.07 10.78
C CYS A 20 -1.17 11.42 10.44
N LEU A 21 0.10 11.40 10.11
CA LEU A 21 0.87 12.54 9.65
C LEU A 21 1.14 12.36 8.16
N ALA A 22 1.18 13.45 7.41
CA ALA A 22 1.55 13.44 6.01
C ALA A 22 2.50 14.59 5.70
N HIS A 23 3.50 14.32 4.86
CA HIS A 23 4.32 15.36 4.28
C HIS A 23 4.61 15.03 2.81
N ILE A 24 4.94 16.05 2.03
CA ILE A 24 5.38 15.88 0.65
C ILE A 24 6.89 15.62 0.69
N SER A 25 7.30 14.44 0.21
CA SER A 25 8.70 14.04 0.18
C SER A 25 9.39 14.39 -1.16
N TYR A 26 8.65 14.35 -2.26
CA TYR A 26 9.15 14.68 -3.60
C TYR A 26 8.12 15.46 -4.39
N TYR A 27 8.61 16.36 -5.25
CA TYR A 27 7.82 17.16 -6.16
C TYR A 27 8.19 16.81 -7.60
N TYR A 28 7.17 16.64 -8.45
CA TYR A 28 7.29 16.38 -9.88
C TYR A 28 6.47 17.39 -10.66
N HIS A 29 6.65 17.49 -11.96
CA HIS A 29 5.88 18.39 -12.82
C HIS A 29 4.38 18.04 -12.84
N ASP A 30 4.05 16.77 -12.69
CA ASP A 30 2.72 16.20 -12.81
C ASP A 30 2.15 15.66 -11.48
N GLY A 31 2.87 15.85 -10.38
CA GLY A 31 2.39 15.38 -9.09
C GLY A 31 3.40 15.51 -7.95
N ALA A 32 3.11 14.82 -6.87
CA ALA A 32 3.97 14.80 -5.70
C ALA A 32 3.91 13.45 -4.99
N SER A 33 5.00 13.07 -4.33
CA SER A 33 5.03 11.91 -3.46
C SER A 33 4.67 12.32 -2.03
N LEU A 34 3.59 11.76 -1.50
CA LEU A 34 3.15 11.93 -0.13
C LEU A 34 3.69 10.79 0.73
N TYR A 35 4.33 11.15 1.83
CA TYR A 35 4.79 10.19 2.82
C TYR A 35 3.85 10.22 4.03
N PHE A 36 3.21 9.09 4.33
CA PHE A 36 2.29 8.96 5.46
C PHE A 36 2.95 8.21 6.61
N THR A 37 2.91 8.80 7.80
CA THR A 37 3.36 8.18 9.04
C THR A 37 2.17 7.93 9.95
N TYR A 38 2.01 6.70 10.39
CA TYR A 38 0.94 6.29 11.28
C TYR A 38 1.50 5.96 12.64
N LEU A 39 0.93 6.55 13.69
CA LEU A 39 1.27 6.29 15.08
C LEU A 39 0.01 5.82 15.81
N TRP A 40 0.09 4.71 16.52
CA TRP A 40 -1.02 4.16 17.29
C TRP A 40 -0.54 3.47 18.56
N ARG A 41 -1.45 3.28 19.50
CA ARG A 41 -1.15 2.50 20.71
C ARG A 41 -1.13 1.02 20.37
N ARG A 42 -0.19 0.31 20.93
CA ARG A 42 -0.16 -1.15 20.86
C ARG A 42 -1.42 -1.73 21.51
N PRO A 43 -2.03 -2.75 20.91
CA PRO A 43 -3.17 -3.43 21.49
C PRO A 43 -2.74 -4.27 22.70
N THR A 44 -3.67 -4.56 23.58
CA THR A 44 -3.50 -5.57 24.62
C THR A 44 -3.80 -6.93 23.97
N GLY A 45 -2.88 -7.88 23.98
CA GLY A 45 -3.09 -9.19 23.36
C GLY A 45 -1.84 -9.82 22.74
N GLY A 46 -0.69 -9.20 22.97
CA GLY A 46 0.60 -9.73 22.50
C GLY A 46 0.85 -9.53 21.01
N LEU A 47 1.85 -10.23 20.52
CA LEU A 47 2.39 -10.05 19.16
C LEU A 47 1.35 -10.29 18.05
N GLU A 48 0.49 -11.29 18.19
CA GLU A 48 -0.53 -11.59 17.18
C GLU A 48 -1.52 -10.42 17.03
N ALA A 49 -1.94 -9.83 18.14
CA ALA A 49 -2.83 -8.68 18.12
C ALA A 49 -2.14 -7.44 17.51
N GLU A 50 -0.85 -7.25 17.77
CA GLU A 50 -0.06 -6.17 17.17
C GLU A 50 0.04 -6.34 15.64
N ILE A 51 0.34 -7.55 15.17
CA ILE A 51 0.42 -7.87 13.74
C ILE A 51 -0.95 -7.67 13.07
N ALA A 52 -2.02 -8.17 13.68
CA ALA A 52 -3.36 -7.99 13.15
C ALA A 52 -3.77 -6.51 13.04
N GLN A 53 -3.44 -5.71 14.06
CA GLN A 53 -3.69 -4.28 14.05
C GLN A 53 -2.87 -3.58 12.96
N TRP A 54 -1.59 -3.93 12.81
CA TRP A 54 -0.73 -3.39 11.76
C TRP A 54 -1.30 -3.71 10.37
N HIS A 55 -1.68 -4.96 10.12
CA HIS A 55 -2.31 -5.37 8.86
C HIS A 55 -3.60 -4.60 8.57
N ALA A 56 -4.46 -4.40 9.57
CA ALA A 56 -5.70 -3.66 9.42
C ALA A 56 -5.45 -2.20 9.02
N ILE A 57 -4.50 -1.52 9.67
CA ILE A 57 -4.14 -0.13 9.38
C ILE A 57 -3.52 -0.04 7.98
N LYS A 58 -2.55 -0.92 7.69
CA LYS A 58 -1.86 -0.96 6.40
C LYS A 58 -2.83 -1.19 5.24
N THR A 59 -3.73 -2.15 5.41
CA THR A 59 -4.77 -2.45 4.41
C THR A 59 -5.67 -1.24 4.17
N ALA A 60 -6.22 -0.66 5.22
CA ALA A 60 -7.13 0.49 5.09
C ALA A 60 -6.45 1.70 4.41
N ALA A 61 -5.18 1.95 4.75
CA ALA A 61 -4.39 3.02 4.13
C ALA A 61 -4.16 2.74 2.63
N SER A 62 -3.74 1.52 2.29
CA SER A 62 -3.46 1.15 0.91
C SER A 62 -4.74 1.11 0.05
N ASP A 63 -5.85 0.62 0.60
CA ASP A 63 -7.15 0.65 -0.09
C ASP A 63 -7.59 2.10 -0.37
N ALA A 64 -7.38 3.01 0.58
CA ALA A 64 -7.68 4.43 0.39
C ALA A 64 -6.80 5.07 -0.70
N ILE A 65 -5.49 4.78 -0.71
CA ILE A 65 -4.56 5.27 -1.74
C ILE A 65 -5.00 4.76 -3.12
N ALA A 66 -5.27 3.47 -3.25
CA ALA A 66 -5.72 2.85 -4.51
C ALA A 66 -7.05 3.44 -4.98
N ALA A 67 -8.02 3.62 -4.09
CA ALA A 67 -9.33 4.20 -4.41
C ALA A 67 -9.25 5.65 -4.93
N HIS A 68 -8.18 6.37 -4.58
CA HIS A 68 -7.94 7.74 -5.04
C HIS A 68 -6.94 7.82 -6.20
N GLY A 69 -6.58 6.69 -6.82
CA GLY A 69 -5.68 6.64 -7.98
C GLY A 69 -4.22 6.92 -7.65
N GLY A 70 -3.85 6.81 -6.38
CA GLY A 70 -2.45 6.95 -5.95
C GLY A 70 -1.63 5.69 -6.18
N THR A 71 -0.33 5.86 -6.43
CA THR A 71 0.63 4.74 -6.43
C THR A 71 0.89 4.29 -4.99
N ILE A 72 0.74 2.98 -4.75
CA ILE A 72 0.87 2.41 -3.40
C ILE A 72 2.29 2.54 -2.84
N SER A 73 3.29 2.35 -3.69
CA SER A 73 4.69 2.40 -3.30
C SER A 73 5.49 3.19 -4.33
N HIS A 74 6.07 4.31 -3.90
CA HIS A 74 6.86 5.16 -4.77
C HIS A 74 8.20 4.47 -5.13
N HIS A 75 9.21 4.53 -4.28
CA HIS A 75 10.52 3.93 -4.60
C HIS A 75 11.00 2.85 -3.62
N HIS A 76 10.12 2.42 -2.71
CA HIS A 76 10.47 1.36 -1.74
C HIS A 76 10.23 -0.06 -2.27
N GLY A 77 9.66 -0.21 -3.47
CA GLY A 77 9.25 -1.49 -4.01
C GLY A 77 7.93 -1.99 -3.39
N ALA A 78 7.27 -2.91 -4.07
CA ALA A 78 6.00 -3.45 -3.61
C ALA A 78 6.17 -4.57 -2.57
N GLY A 79 7.23 -5.37 -2.71
CA GLY A 79 7.47 -6.51 -1.83
C GLY A 79 6.31 -7.50 -1.81
N THR A 80 6.05 -8.07 -0.65
CA THR A 80 4.85 -8.86 -0.35
C THR A 80 3.72 -8.00 0.19
N ASP A 81 4.02 -6.94 0.93
CA ASP A 81 3.06 -6.12 1.66
C ASP A 81 2.09 -5.37 0.74
N HIS A 82 2.53 -5.01 -0.46
CA HIS A 82 1.73 -4.30 -1.45
C HIS A 82 1.32 -5.17 -2.64
N ALA A 83 1.72 -6.44 -2.68
CA ALA A 83 1.52 -7.35 -3.80
C ALA A 83 0.05 -7.45 -4.26
N ARG A 84 -0.90 -7.45 -3.30
CA ARG A 84 -2.33 -7.57 -3.59
C ARG A 84 -2.92 -6.41 -4.41
N TRP A 85 -2.29 -5.23 -4.37
CA TRP A 85 -2.76 -4.05 -5.13
C TRP A 85 -2.09 -3.91 -6.50
N MET A 86 -0.99 -4.65 -6.73
CA MET A 86 -0.19 -4.52 -7.97
C MET A 86 -0.99 -4.79 -9.24
N ALA A 87 -1.85 -5.81 -9.24
CA ALA A 87 -2.64 -6.15 -10.42
C ALA A 87 -3.64 -5.03 -10.79
N ALA A 88 -4.26 -4.39 -9.80
CA ALA A 88 -5.16 -3.27 -10.01
C ALA A 88 -4.42 -2.01 -10.49
N GLU A 89 -3.24 -1.73 -9.90
CA GLU A 89 -2.45 -0.54 -10.23
C GLU A 89 -1.78 -0.65 -11.60
N LYS A 90 -1.17 -1.77 -11.90
CA LYS A 90 -0.37 -1.97 -13.13
C LYS A 90 -1.18 -2.48 -14.32
N GLY A 91 -2.32 -3.08 -14.04
CA GLY A 91 -3.18 -3.68 -15.06
C GLY A 91 -2.71 -5.06 -15.55
N PRO A 92 -3.60 -5.80 -16.23
CA PRO A 92 -3.35 -7.20 -16.59
C PRO A 92 -2.21 -7.38 -17.60
N LYS A 93 -2.04 -6.46 -18.54
CA LYS A 93 -0.96 -6.54 -19.54
C LYS A 93 0.42 -6.39 -18.91
N SER A 94 0.60 -5.41 -18.06
CA SER A 94 1.89 -5.18 -17.36
C SER A 94 2.23 -6.34 -16.44
N MET A 95 1.25 -6.86 -15.71
CA MET A 95 1.44 -8.05 -14.87
C MET A 95 1.75 -9.31 -15.72
N GLY A 96 1.17 -9.43 -16.90
CA GLY A 96 1.49 -10.50 -17.85
C GLY A 96 2.94 -10.45 -18.30
N ILE A 97 3.45 -9.29 -18.67
CA ILE A 97 4.86 -9.09 -19.04
C ILE A 97 5.78 -9.44 -17.86
N LEU A 98 5.48 -8.97 -16.67
CA LEU A 98 6.29 -9.26 -15.48
C LEU A 98 6.35 -10.77 -15.19
N ARG A 99 5.21 -11.49 -15.32
CA ARG A 99 5.18 -12.95 -15.15
C ARG A 99 5.99 -13.68 -16.20
N ALA A 100 5.92 -13.23 -17.47
CA ALA A 100 6.73 -13.83 -18.55
C ALA A 100 8.22 -13.64 -18.31
N LEU A 101 8.64 -12.43 -17.90
CA LEU A 101 10.03 -12.17 -17.51
C LEU A 101 10.45 -13.02 -16.31
N LYS A 102 9.61 -13.14 -15.31
CA LYS A 102 9.87 -13.97 -14.12
C LYS A 102 10.06 -15.43 -14.50
N ALA A 103 9.18 -15.98 -15.33
CA ALA A 103 9.25 -17.37 -15.78
C ALA A 103 10.51 -17.67 -16.62
N GLU A 104 10.94 -16.72 -17.45
CA GLU A 104 12.14 -16.84 -18.28
C GLU A 104 13.43 -16.78 -17.43
N LEU A 105 13.50 -15.81 -16.50
CA LEU A 105 14.72 -15.56 -15.72
C LEU A 105 14.84 -16.45 -14.48
N ASP A 106 13.75 -16.97 -13.99
CA ASP A 106 13.67 -17.78 -12.76
C ASP A 106 12.67 -18.93 -12.91
N PRO A 107 12.95 -19.88 -13.82
CA PRO A 107 12.02 -20.98 -14.11
C PRO A 107 11.75 -21.89 -12.90
N ASN A 108 12.66 -21.90 -11.93
CA ASN A 108 12.52 -22.69 -10.71
C ASN A 108 11.83 -21.93 -9.56
N GLY A 109 11.51 -20.63 -9.73
CA GLY A 109 10.81 -19.83 -8.75
C GLY A 109 11.55 -19.61 -7.42
N ILE A 110 12.89 -19.64 -7.45
CA ILE A 110 13.73 -19.52 -6.24
C ILE A 110 14.12 -18.08 -5.91
N MET A 111 14.03 -17.17 -6.88
CA MET A 111 14.42 -15.77 -6.67
C MET A 111 13.22 -14.93 -6.22
N ASN A 112 13.30 -14.42 -4.98
CA ASN A 112 12.28 -13.50 -4.43
C ASN A 112 10.84 -14.01 -4.60
N PRO A 113 10.50 -15.22 -4.16
CA PRO A 113 9.16 -15.79 -4.34
C PRO A 113 8.08 -14.92 -3.69
N GLY A 114 6.94 -14.74 -4.38
CA GLY A 114 5.79 -13.98 -3.89
C GLY A 114 5.96 -12.46 -3.84
N LYS A 115 7.07 -11.92 -4.37
CA LYS A 115 7.24 -10.47 -4.49
C LYS A 115 6.48 -9.95 -5.71
N LEU A 116 5.98 -8.72 -5.64
CA LEU A 116 5.21 -8.06 -6.70
C LEU A 116 3.89 -8.77 -7.09
N GLY A 117 3.50 -9.83 -6.42
CA GLY A 117 2.38 -10.68 -6.82
C GLY A 117 2.73 -11.65 -7.97
N LEU A 118 3.99 -12.05 -8.05
CA LEU A 118 4.55 -12.96 -9.05
C LEU A 118 4.89 -14.31 -8.42
#